data_759a951d7769f7828900845af13cc2ec
#
_entry.id   759a951d7769f7828900845af13cc2ec
#
_cell.length_a   1.000
_cell.length_b   1.000
_cell.length_c   1.000
_cell.angle_alpha   90.00
_cell.angle_beta   90.00
_cell.angle_gamma   90.00
#
_symmetry.space_group_name_H-M   'P 1'
#
loop_
_entity.id
_entity.type
_entity.pdbx_description
1 polymer ?
#
loop_
_entity_poly.entity_id
_entity_poly.type
_entity_poly.pdbx_seq_one_letter_code
_entity_poly.pdbx_strand_id
1 'polypeptide(L)'
;MRFKANFIGCVVGSLTLKRSKTVQLKTARGRTASSQRWLRRQLNDPYVQEAQRLGYRSRSAFKLLQLDEKFGLLHKGQKVVDLGAAPGGWSQVAANRVLQKTSGKIIGLDLLSMDPISGATLLQADFMSQDGLESLMKICPDGIDLVISDMAAPTTGHAPTDHIRTAALCEAAYDFAIDVLVLDGVFLAKVFKGGSEHTLLARMKKNFKSVRHAKP
;
A
#
# COMPACT_ATOMS: atom_id res chain seq x y z
N MET A 1 -5.00 -21.47 -18.12
CA MET A 1 -4.52 -20.25 -18.81
C MET A 1 -3.50 -19.56 -17.92
N ARG A 2 -2.28 -19.23 -18.38
CA ARG A 2 -1.36 -18.43 -17.59
C ARG A 2 -1.76 -16.96 -17.70
N PHE A 3 -2.16 -16.34 -16.61
CA PHE A 3 -2.31 -14.90 -16.54
C PHE A 3 -0.96 -14.21 -16.84
N LYS A 4 -0.94 -13.31 -17.80
CA LYS A 4 0.26 -12.51 -18.14
C LYS A 4 0.32 -11.24 -17.26
N ALA A 5 0.00 -11.33 -15.99
CA ALA A 5 0.15 -10.24 -15.03
C ALA A 5 1.55 -10.23 -14.40
N ASN A 6 1.97 -9.11 -13.83
CA ASN A 6 3.26 -8.93 -13.17
C ASN A 6 3.07 -8.69 -11.67
N PHE A 7 3.89 -9.34 -10.84
CA PHE A 7 3.92 -9.11 -9.40
C PHE A 7 5.21 -8.43 -8.96
N ILE A 8 5.07 -7.41 -8.10
CA ILE A 8 6.19 -6.72 -7.45
C ILE A 8 5.97 -6.72 -5.94
N GLY A 9 6.76 -7.53 -5.21
CA GLY A 9 6.78 -7.53 -3.76
C GLY A 9 7.62 -6.37 -3.21
N CYS A 10 7.02 -5.46 -2.46
CA CYS A 10 7.72 -4.39 -1.76
C CYS A 10 8.23 -4.89 -0.41
N VAL A 11 9.56 -5.00 -0.25
CA VAL A 11 10.19 -5.30 1.04
C VAL A 11 10.47 -3.99 1.77
N VAL A 12 10.02 -3.89 3.03
CA VAL A 12 10.26 -2.71 3.86
C VAL A 12 11.76 -2.40 3.97
N GLY A 13 12.19 -1.27 3.45
CA GLY A 13 13.56 -0.79 3.45
C GLY A 13 13.72 0.59 4.07
N SER A 14 14.95 0.94 4.44
CA SER A 14 15.30 2.27 4.95
C SER A 14 15.69 3.18 3.80
N LEU A 15 14.98 4.27 3.66
CA LEU A 15 15.27 5.35 2.71
C LEU A 15 16.26 6.34 3.33
N THR A 16 17.14 6.97 2.57
CA THR A 16 18.13 7.94 3.06
C THR A 16 17.81 9.37 2.58
N LEU A 17 17.21 10.18 3.44
CA LEU A 17 17.10 11.65 3.27
C LEU A 17 18.04 12.39 4.23
N LYS A 18 18.42 13.62 3.86
CA LYS A 18 19.21 14.50 4.76
C LYS A 18 18.45 14.79 6.05
N ARG A 19 19.13 14.64 7.19
CA ARG A 19 18.56 14.99 8.51
C ARG A 19 18.24 16.47 8.59
N SER A 20 17.01 16.79 8.98
CA SER A 20 16.60 18.14 9.38
C SER A 20 16.87 18.39 10.87
N LYS A 21 16.60 19.61 11.36
CA LYS A 21 16.72 19.95 12.79
C LYS A 21 15.84 19.05 13.65
N THR A 22 16.40 18.53 14.76
CA THR A 22 15.68 17.66 15.70
C THR A 22 14.51 18.39 16.36
N VAL A 23 13.30 17.83 16.22
CA VAL A 23 12.09 18.35 16.85
C VAL A 23 11.89 17.67 18.20
N GLN A 24 11.70 18.48 19.26
CA GLN A 24 11.41 17.97 20.60
C GLN A 24 9.91 17.77 20.83
N LEU A 25 9.54 16.78 21.61
CA LEU A 25 8.16 16.50 22.01
C LEU A 25 7.66 17.63 22.93
N LYS A 26 6.61 18.36 22.49
CA LYS A 26 6.00 19.43 23.30
C LYS A 26 5.11 18.88 24.43
N THR A 27 4.56 17.67 24.31
CA THR A 27 3.64 17.06 25.29
C THR A 27 4.08 15.64 25.64
N ALA A 28 4.96 15.51 26.64
CA ALA A 28 5.44 14.22 27.15
C ALA A 28 4.62 13.72 28.36
N ARG A 29 3.94 14.65 29.09
CA ARG A 29 3.22 14.36 30.34
C ARG A 29 2.05 13.41 30.08
N GLY A 30 1.93 12.34 30.87
CA GLY A 30 0.84 11.33 30.77
C GLY A 30 1.05 10.25 29.69
N ARG A 31 2.17 10.22 28.98
CA ARG A 31 2.47 9.21 27.95
C ARG A 31 3.49 8.19 28.45
N THR A 32 3.32 6.93 28.06
CA THR A 32 4.31 5.88 28.37
C THR A 32 5.65 6.16 27.68
N ALA A 33 6.75 5.65 28.22
CA ALA A 33 8.08 5.78 27.64
C ALA A 33 8.16 5.21 26.19
N SER A 34 7.38 4.16 25.90
CA SER A 34 7.26 3.58 24.57
C SER A 34 6.59 4.55 23.58
N SER A 35 5.45 5.13 23.96
CA SER A 35 4.75 6.15 23.17
C SER A 35 5.61 7.39 22.91
N GLN A 36 6.37 7.85 23.92
CA GLN A 36 7.28 8.98 23.76
C GLN A 36 8.41 8.67 22.77
N ARG A 37 9.01 7.48 22.83
CA ARG A 37 10.06 7.04 21.90
C ARG A 37 9.51 6.92 20.48
N TRP A 38 8.30 6.40 20.32
CA TRP A 38 7.64 6.29 19.01
C TRP A 38 7.38 7.68 18.42
N LEU A 39 6.77 8.59 19.18
CA LEU A 39 6.50 9.95 18.74
C LEU A 39 7.79 10.73 18.38
N ARG A 40 8.86 10.59 19.17
CA ARG A 40 10.15 11.21 18.84
C ARG A 40 10.70 10.70 17.50
N ARG A 41 10.59 9.40 17.23
CA ARG A 41 10.98 8.84 15.93
C ARG A 41 10.12 9.38 14.79
N GLN A 42 8.81 9.45 14.96
CA GLN A 42 7.89 9.98 13.95
C GLN A 42 8.18 11.45 13.64
N LEU A 43 8.30 12.30 14.66
CA LEU A 43 8.56 13.74 14.48
C LEU A 43 9.92 14.02 13.83
N ASN A 44 10.90 13.14 14.02
CA ASN A 44 12.25 13.29 13.49
C ASN A 44 12.53 12.39 12.28
N ASP A 45 11.51 11.76 11.73
CA ASP A 45 11.61 11.03 10.48
C ASP A 45 11.61 12.04 9.32
N PRO A 46 12.70 12.14 8.55
CA PRO A 46 12.81 13.10 7.45
C PRO A 46 11.73 12.90 6.38
N TYR A 47 11.23 11.67 6.21
CA TYR A 47 10.13 11.40 5.27
C TYR A 47 8.78 11.87 5.78
N VAL A 48 8.54 11.85 7.09
CA VAL A 48 7.32 12.44 7.68
C VAL A 48 7.32 13.95 7.45
N GLN A 49 8.44 14.62 7.70
CA GLN A 49 8.57 16.06 7.50
C GLN A 49 8.43 16.43 6.01
N GLU A 50 9.06 15.67 5.14
CA GLU A 50 8.99 15.91 3.69
C GLU A 50 7.58 15.60 3.14
N ALA A 51 6.90 14.56 3.64
CA ALA A 51 5.51 14.28 3.28
C ALA A 51 4.60 15.46 3.65
N GLN A 52 4.73 16.00 4.85
CA GLN A 52 3.98 17.19 5.29
C GLN A 52 4.29 18.40 4.41
N ARG A 53 5.57 18.65 4.09
CA ARG A 53 5.98 19.77 3.23
C ARG A 53 5.37 19.69 1.83
N LEU A 54 5.27 18.48 1.28
CA LEU A 54 4.72 18.22 -0.06
C LEU A 54 3.22 17.96 -0.09
N GLY A 55 2.54 18.01 1.08
CA GLY A 55 1.10 17.77 1.19
C GLY A 55 0.67 16.31 1.08
N TYR A 56 1.60 15.36 1.24
CA TYR A 56 1.25 13.94 1.32
C TYR A 56 0.72 13.59 2.71
N ARG A 57 -0.32 12.76 2.76
CA ARG A 57 -0.97 12.30 4.00
C ARG A 57 -0.09 11.37 4.84
N SER A 58 0.87 10.71 4.20
CA SER A 58 1.79 9.80 4.90
C SER A 58 3.13 9.71 4.19
N ARG A 59 4.17 9.35 4.95
CA ARG A 59 5.49 9.06 4.40
C ARG A 59 5.52 7.85 3.46
N SER A 60 4.50 6.97 3.53
CA SER A 60 4.39 5.81 2.63
C SER A 60 4.27 6.23 1.16
N ALA A 61 3.79 7.44 0.88
CA ALA A 61 3.76 8.01 -0.47
C ALA A 61 5.10 7.89 -1.20
N PHE A 62 6.23 8.12 -0.50
CA PHE A 62 7.56 8.02 -1.10
C PHE A 62 7.93 6.61 -1.52
N LYS A 63 7.40 5.58 -0.85
CA LYS A 63 7.62 4.19 -1.28
C LYS A 63 7.00 3.95 -2.66
N LEU A 64 5.75 4.38 -2.85
CA LEU A 64 5.07 4.22 -4.13
C LEU A 64 5.73 5.07 -5.22
N LEU A 65 6.14 6.32 -4.91
CA LEU A 65 6.86 7.17 -5.86
C LEU A 65 8.15 6.51 -6.35
N GLN A 66 8.95 5.93 -5.46
CA GLN A 66 10.21 5.28 -5.83
C GLN A 66 9.99 3.97 -6.59
N LEU A 67 8.95 3.21 -6.23
CA LEU A 67 8.58 2.02 -6.97
C LEU A 67 8.05 2.36 -8.36
N ASP A 68 7.28 3.43 -8.47
CA ASP A 68 6.80 3.95 -9.75
C ASP A 68 7.95 4.43 -10.64
N GLU A 69 8.88 5.20 -10.09
CA GLU A 69 10.08 5.64 -10.82
C GLU A 69 10.92 4.45 -11.33
N LYS A 70 11.04 3.40 -10.52
CA LYS A 70 11.84 2.21 -10.86
C LYS A 70 11.17 1.29 -11.86
N PHE A 71 9.85 1.14 -11.80
CA PHE A 71 9.13 0.10 -12.53
C PHE A 71 8.09 0.64 -13.51
N GLY A 72 7.81 1.94 -13.50
CA GLY A 72 6.77 2.54 -14.35
C GLY A 72 5.41 1.92 -14.06
N LEU A 73 4.90 2.04 -12.82
CA LEU A 73 3.68 1.36 -12.39
C LEU A 73 2.43 2.15 -12.75
N LEU A 74 2.53 3.47 -12.66
CA LEU A 74 1.39 4.39 -12.73
C LEU A 74 1.34 5.08 -14.10
N HIS A 75 0.30 4.79 -14.85
CA HIS A 75 0.07 5.37 -16.18
C HIS A 75 -1.27 6.11 -16.23
N LYS A 76 -1.36 7.12 -17.09
CA LYS A 76 -2.60 7.86 -17.30
C LYS A 76 -3.73 6.95 -17.78
N GLY A 77 -4.91 7.12 -17.19
CA GLY A 77 -6.11 6.38 -17.59
C GLY A 77 -6.27 5.00 -16.98
N GLN A 78 -5.32 4.54 -16.14
CA GLN A 78 -5.43 3.25 -15.45
C GLN A 78 -6.58 3.21 -14.44
N LYS A 79 -7.07 2.00 -14.19
CA LYS A 79 -7.93 1.67 -13.06
C LYS A 79 -7.07 1.04 -11.96
N VAL A 80 -6.98 1.73 -10.82
CA VAL A 80 -6.11 1.35 -9.71
C VAL A 80 -6.95 1.07 -8.47
N VAL A 81 -6.68 -0.04 -7.79
CA VAL A 81 -7.21 -0.36 -6.46
C VAL A 81 -6.09 -0.27 -5.44
N ASP A 82 -6.32 0.48 -4.35
CA ASP A 82 -5.42 0.65 -3.21
C ASP A 82 -6.04 -0.03 -1.98
N LEU A 83 -5.48 -1.17 -1.57
CA LEU A 83 -5.93 -1.96 -0.42
C LEU A 83 -5.14 -1.58 0.82
N GLY A 84 -5.84 -1.20 1.90
CA GLY A 84 -5.22 -0.61 3.09
C GLY A 84 -4.81 0.83 2.82
N ALA A 85 -5.70 1.59 2.18
CA ALA A 85 -5.41 2.90 1.63
C ALA A 85 -5.15 3.98 2.69
N ALA A 86 -5.72 3.87 3.91
CA ALA A 86 -5.61 4.91 4.93
C ALA A 86 -4.14 5.18 5.36
N PRO A 87 -3.80 6.45 5.55
CA PRO A 87 -4.57 7.68 5.46
C PRO A 87 -4.71 8.26 4.04
N GLY A 88 -4.32 7.55 2.98
CA GLY A 88 -4.49 7.95 1.59
C GLY A 88 -3.20 8.38 0.87
N GLY A 89 -2.03 8.07 1.42
CA GLY A 89 -0.75 8.47 0.83
C GLY A 89 -0.50 7.84 -0.54
N TRP A 90 -0.78 6.55 -0.71
CA TRP A 90 -0.65 5.85 -1.99
C TRP A 90 -1.74 6.26 -2.96
N SER A 91 -2.99 6.37 -2.49
CA SER A 91 -4.10 6.87 -3.30
C SER A 91 -3.86 8.28 -3.84
N GLN A 92 -3.23 9.20 -3.05
CA GLN A 92 -2.83 10.53 -3.54
C GLN A 92 -1.80 10.45 -4.67
N VAL A 93 -0.77 9.63 -4.50
CA VAL A 93 0.27 9.44 -5.53
C VAL A 93 -0.35 8.89 -6.81
N ALA A 94 -1.20 7.84 -6.68
CA ALA A 94 -1.88 7.24 -7.81
C ALA A 94 -2.80 8.26 -8.52
N ALA A 95 -3.63 9.01 -7.77
CA ALA A 95 -4.52 10.04 -8.32
C ALA A 95 -3.74 11.10 -9.12
N ASN A 96 -2.63 11.59 -8.58
CA ASN A 96 -1.80 12.59 -9.25
C ASN A 96 -1.18 12.11 -10.57
N ARG A 97 -0.96 10.80 -10.73
CA ARG A 97 -0.36 10.21 -11.93
C ARG A 97 -1.43 9.75 -12.94
N VAL A 98 -2.47 9.10 -12.45
CA VAL A 98 -3.43 8.36 -13.25
C VAL A 98 -4.57 9.25 -13.78
N LEU A 99 -5.05 10.21 -12.96
CA LEU A 99 -6.26 10.99 -13.28
C LEU A 99 -6.00 12.22 -14.16
N GLN A 100 -4.78 12.48 -14.58
CA GLN A 100 -4.42 13.68 -15.37
C GLN A 100 -5.17 13.74 -16.70
N LYS A 101 -6.33 14.44 -16.73
CA LYS A 101 -7.17 14.64 -17.91
C LYS A 101 -7.54 13.34 -18.65
N THR A 102 -7.82 12.28 -17.88
CA THR A 102 -8.13 10.95 -18.41
C THR A 102 -9.30 10.32 -17.69
N SER A 103 -9.84 9.21 -18.23
CA SER A 103 -10.91 8.41 -17.64
C SER A 103 -10.42 7.38 -16.60
N GLY A 104 -9.21 7.54 -16.07
CA GLY A 104 -8.68 6.65 -15.03
C GLY A 104 -9.55 6.64 -13.77
N LYS A 105 -9.44 5.57 -12.99
CA LYS A 105 -10.17 5.40 -11.73
C LYS A 105 -9.22 5.03 -10.61
N ILE A 106 -9.40 5.63 -9.45
CA ILE A 106 -8.71 5.24 -8.22
C ILE A 106 -9.77 4.81 -7.21
N ILE A 107 -9.62 3.63 -6.66
CA ILE A 107 -10.50 3.07 -5.65
C ILE A 107 -9.63 2.70 -4.46
N GLY A 108 -9.80 3.40 -3.34
CA GLY A 108 -9.13 3.09 -2.07
C GLY A 108 -10.10 2.41 -1.12
N LEU A 109 -9.65 1.34 -0.46
CA LEU A 109 -10.41 0.65 0.57
C LEU A 109 -9.58 0.51 1.84
N ASP A 110 -10.18 0.86 2.98
CA ASP A 110 -9.57 0.69 4.31
C ASP A 110 -10.66 0.49 5.39
N LEU A 111 -10.27 -0.11 6.51
CA LEU A 111 -11.09 -0.17 7.74
C LEU A 111 -11.34 1.23 8.32
N LEU A 112 -10.37 2.12 8.17
CA LEU A 112 -10.42 3.48 8.68
C LEU A 112 -11.03 4.43 7.64
N SER A 113 -11.82 5.39 8.12
CA SER A 113 -12.30 6.48 7.29
C SER A 113 -11.15 7.37 6.81
N MET A 114 -11.28 7.90 5.61
CA MET A 114 -10.30 8.81 5.01
C MET A 114 -10.97 10.08 4.52
N ASP A 115 -10.26 11.21 4.63
CA ASP A 115 -10.69 12.42 3.96
C ASP A 115 -10.76 12.22 2.44
N PRO A 116 -11.66 12.90 1.73
CA PRO A 116 -11.79 12.76 0.28
C PRO A 116 -10.49 13.09 -0.47
N ILE A 117 -10.21 12.32 -1.51
CA ILE A 117 -9.14 12.60 -2.50
C ILE A 117 -9.83 12.90 -3.81
N SER A 118 -9.50 14.05 -4.43
CA SER A 118 -10.11 14.48 -5.68
C SER A 118 -9.99 13.41 -6.77
N GLY A 119 -11.12 13.00 -7.33
CA GLY A 119 -11.20 12.00 -8.38
C GLY A 119 -11.02 10.54 -7.93
N ALA A 120 -10.83 10.27 -6.64
CA ALA A 120 -10.77 8.91 -6.10
C ALA A 120 -12.08 8.53 -5.41
N THR A 121 -12.48 7.29 -5.53
CA THR A 121 -13.56 6.67 -4.75
C THR A 121 -12.94 5.99 -3.53
N LEU A 122 -13.34 6.39 -2.33
CA LEU A 122 -12.83 5.85 -1.07
C LEU A 122 -13.93 5.08 -0.35
N LEU A 123 -13.65 3.81 -0.04
CA LEU A 123 -14.55 2.91 0.66
C LEU A 123 -14.03 2.67 2.07
N GLN A 124 -14.91 2.81 3.06
CA GLN A 124 -14.63 2.35 4.40
C GLN A 124 -15.26 0.97 4.58
N ALA A 125 -14.46 -0.08 4.55
CA ALA A 125 -14.91 -1.46 4.71
C ALA A 125 -13.77 -2.37 5.16
N ASP A 126 -14.13 -3.53 5.73
CA ASP A 126 -13.18 -4.60 6.00
C ASP A 126 -12.94 -5.41 4.72
N PHE A 127 -11.74 -5.33 4.18
CA PHE A 127 -11.33 -6.11 3.01
C PHE A 127 -11.43 -7.63 3.25
N MET A 128 -11.29 -8.08 4.50
CA MET A 128 -11.38 -9.50 4.86
C MET A 128 -12.83 -9.97 5.02
N SER A 129 -13.81 -9.07 4.99
CA SER A 129 -15.23 -9.42 5.03
C SER A 129 -15.79 -9.66 3.63
N GLN A 130 -16.81 -10.54 3.54
CA GLN A 130 -17.52 -10.78 2.29
C GLN A 130 -18.16 -9.50 1.74
N ASP A 131 -18.80 -8.71 2.60
CA ASP A 131 -19.48 -7.45 2.21
C ASP A 131 -18.49 -6.40 1.68
N GLY A 132 -17.30 -6.29 2.29
CA GLY A 132 -16.24 -5.40 1.83
C GLY A 132 -15.73 -5.78 0.45
N LEU A 133 -15.48 -7.06 0.23
CA LEU A 133 -15.03 -7.59 -1.05
C LEU A 133 -16.10 -7.39 -2.14
N GLU A 134 -17.36 -7.71 -1.85
CA GLU A 134 -18.48 -7.50 -2.80
C GLU A 134 -18.67 -6.03 -3.15
N SER A 135 -18.54 -5.13 -2.17
CA SER A 135 -18.63 -3.69 -2.39
C SER A 135 -17.53 -3.19 -3.33
N LEU A 136 -16.32 -3.71 -3.18
CA LEU A 136 -15.20 -3.41 -4.04
C LEU A 136 -15.42 -3.96 -5.47
N MET A 137 -15.85 -5.21 -5.60
CA MET A 137 -16.12 -5.86 -6.88
C MET A 137 -17.21 -5.16 -7.68
N LYS A 138 -18.26 -4.64 -7.03
CA LYS A 138 -19.33 -3.87 -7.69
C LYS A 138 -18.82 -2.59 -8.37
N ILE A 139 -17.75 -2.00 -7.87
CA ILE A 139 -17.16 -0.74 -8.40
C ILE A 139 -16.12 -1.05 -9.50
N CYS A 140 -15.64 -2.29 -9.57
CA CYS A 140 -14.61 -2.75 -10.49
C CYS A 140 -15.09 -3.72 -11.58
N PRO A 141 -16.25 -3.51 -12.25
CA PRO A 141 -16.82 -4.52 -13.16
C PRO A 141 -15.98 -4.78 -14.41
N ASP A 142 -15.15 -3.80 -14.83
CA ASP A 142 -14.43 -3.84 -16.11
C ASP A 142 -12.97 -4.30 -15.98
N GLY A 143 -12.61 -4.87 -14.85
CA GLY A 143 -11.22 -5.26 -14.54
C GLY A 143 -10.34 -4.10 -14.10
N ILE A 144 -9.18 -4.41 -13.52
CA ILE A 144 -8.25 -3.50 -12.86
C ILE A 144 -6.86 -3.63 -13.50
N ASP A 145 -6.22 -2.50 -13.78
CA ASP A 145 -4.86 -2.48 -14.37
C ASP A 145 -3.78 -2.65 -13.30
N LEU A 146 -4.02 -2.10 -12.09
CA LEU A 146 -3.06 -2.11 -11.01
C LEU A 146 -3.76 -2.30 -9.65
N VAL A 147 -3.37 -3.33 -8.91
CA VAL A 147 -3.72 -3.50 -7.51
C VAL A 147 -2.48 -3.21 -6.67
N ILE A 148 -2.59 -2.25 -5.75
CA ILE A 148 -1.53 -1.91 -4.80
C ILE A 148 -1.99 -2.17 -3.37
N SER A 149 -1.09 -2.63 -2.50
CA SER A 149 -1.38 -2.94 -1.10
C SER A 149 -0.19 -2.66 -0.18
N ASP A 150 -0.34 -1.71 0.74
CA ASP A 150 0.59 -1.50 1.89
C ASP A 150 -0.04 -1.98 3.20
N MET A 151 -1.04 -2.89 3.14
CA MET A 151 -1.70 -3.43 4.32
C MET A 151 -0.71 -4.01 5.32
N ALA A 152 -0.97 -3.76 6.59
CA ALA A 152 -0.28 -4.39 7.70
C ALA A 152 -1.27 -4.64 8.84
N ALA A 153 -1.20 -5.81 9.45
CA ALA A 153 -1.97 -6.06 10.66
C ALA A 153 -1.51 -5.12 11.80
N PRO A 154 -2.43 -4.67 12.65
CA PRO A 154 -2.06 -3.95 13.87
C PRO A 154 -1.05 -4.76 14.68
N THR A 155 0.04 -4.12 15.10
CA THR A 155 1.13 -4.79 15.82
C THR A 155 0.69 -5.19 17.22
N THR A 156 0.85 -6.48 17.54
CA THR A 156 0.62 -7.01 18.90
C THR A 156 1.85 -6.88 19.78
N GLY A 157 3.03 -6.66 19.17
CA GLY A 157 4.33 -6.69 19.82
C GLY A 157 4.99 -8.08 19.78
N HIS A 158 4.29 -9.12 19.31
CA HIS A 158 4.84 -10.45 19.10
C HIS A 158 5.13 -10.65 17.62
N ALA A 159 6.40 -10.51 17.24
CA ALA A 159 6.83 -10.46 15.83
C ALA A 159 6.35 -11.65 14.97
N PRO A 160 6.36 -12.92 15.43
CA PRO A 160 5.85 -14.04 14.64
C PRO A 160 4.33 -13.91 14.35
N THR A 161 3.52 -13.50 15.34
CA THR A 161 2.08 -13.29 15.16
C THR A 161 1.81 -12.16 14.18
N ASP A 162 2.50 -11.03 14.32
CA ASP A 162 2.35 -9.87 13.44
C ASP A 162 2.75 -10.22 12.00
N HIS A 163 3.78 -11.06 11.84
CA HIS A 163 4.20 -11.58 10.55
C HIS A 163 3.12 -12.44 9.87
N ILE A 164 2.59 -13.44 10.59
CA ILE A 164 1.54 -14.34 10.07
C ILE A 164 0.29 -13.55 9.67
N ARG A 165 -0.16 -12.61 10.51
CA ARG A 165 -1.33 -11.79 10.24
C ARG A 165 -1.15 -10.90 9.01
N THR A 166 0.05 -10.32 8.84
CA THR A 166 0.33 -9.50 7.65
C THR A 166 0.50 -10.36 6.39
N ALA A 167 1.05 -11.57 6.51
CA ALA A 167 1.11 -12.51 5.41
C ALA A 167 -0.29 -12.91 4.92
N ALA A 168 -1.23 -13.17 5.83
CA ALA A 168 -2.62 -13.47 5.48
C ALA A 168 -3.30 -12.31 4.71
N LEU A 169 -3.04 -11.06 5.09
CA LEU A 169 -3.52 -9.89 4.33
C LEU A 169 -2.94 -9.83 2.92
N CYS A 170 -1.65 -10.17 2.77
CA CYS A 170 -1.00 -10.22 1.47
C CYS A 170 -1.56 -11.36 0.59
N GLU A 171 -1.87 -12.52 1.19
CA GLU A 171 -2.52 -13.64 0.49
C GLU A 171 -3.92 -13.28 0.01
N ALA A 172 -4.74 -12.66 0.87
CA ALA A 172 -6.07 -12.21 0.48
C ALA A 172 -6.01 -11.14 -0.64
N ALA A 173 -5.06 -10.20 -0.55
CA ALA A 173 -4.85 -9.21 -1.61
C ALA A 173 -4.39 -9.85 -2.93
N TYR A 174 -3.59 -10.92 -2.86
CA TYR A 174 -3.18 -11.68 -4.03
C TYR A 174 -4.37 -12.42 -4.67
N ASP A 175 -5.21 -13.09 -3.87
CA ASP A 175 -6.38 -13.81 -4.38
C ASP A 175 -7.34 -12.83 -5.06
N PHE A 176 -7.62 -11.68 -4.44
CA PHE A 176 -8.39 -10.60 -5.09
C PHE A 176 -7.73 -10.12 -6.40
N ALA A 177 -6.42 -9.89 -6.40
CA ALA A 177 -5.72 -9.41 -7.59
C ALA A 177 -5.80 -10.39 -8.76
N ILE A 178 -5.78 -11.70 -8.51
CA ILE A 178 -5.95 -12.73 -9.54
C ILE A 178 -7.34 -12.66 -10.17
N ASP A 179 -8.37 -12.34 -9.39
CA ASP A 179 -9.75 -12.32 -9.86
C ASP A 179 -10.07 -11.06 -10.68
N VAL A 180 -9.41 -9.92 -10.36
CA VAL A 180 -9.79 -8.62 -10.95
C VAL A 180 -8.80 -8.06 -11.97
N LEU A 181 -7.53 -8.51 -11.98
CA LEU A 181 -6.54 -7.94 -12.88
C LEU A 181 -6.79 -8.30 -14.33
N VAL A 182 -6.71 -7.29 -15.18
CA VAL A 182 -6.69 -7.47 -16.63
C VAL A 182 -5.40 -8.17 -17.08
N LEU A 183 -5.37 -8.60 -18.34
CA LEU A 183 -4.16 -9.13 -18.96
C LEU A 183 -3.03 -8.06 -18.92
N ASP A 184 -1.83 -8.48 -18.56
CA ASP A 184 -0.66 -7.62 -18.31
C ASP A 184 -0.82 -6.61 -17.15
N GLY A 185 -1.88 -6.72 -16.34
CA GLY A 185 -2.05 -5.95 -15.11
C GLY A 185 -0.93 -6.21 -14.10
N VAL A 186 -0.86 -5.35 -13.10
CA VAL A 186 0.23 -5.40 -12.09
C VAL A 186 -0.34 -5.54 -10.69
N PHE A 187 0.26 -6.40 -9.88
CA PHE A 187 0.04 -6.49 -8.44
C PHE A 187 1.29 -6.04 -7.69
N LEU A 188 1.15 -5.01 -6.86
CA LEU A 188 2.19 -4.51 -5.96
C LEU A 188 1.73 -4.71 -4.51
N ALA A 189 2.47 -5.47 -3.72
CA ALA A 189 2.13 -5.66 -2.31
C ALA A 189 3.34 -5.58 -1.40
N LYS A 190 3.10 -5.09 -0.18
CA LYS A 190 4.07 -5.20 0.90
C LYS A 190 4.18 -6.65 1.35
N VAL A 191 5.41 -7.15 1.41
CA VAL A 191 5.74 -8.47 1.92
C VAL A 191 6.78 -8.36 3.03
N PHE A 192 6.65 -9.21 4.06
CA PHE A 192 7.70 -9.39 5.06
C PHE A 192 8.50 -10.64 4.74
N LYS A 193 9.82 -10.57 4.81
CA LYS A 193 10.70 -11.74 4.70
C LYS A 193 10.63 -12.55 6.01
N GLY A 194 10.34 -13.85 5.93
CA GLY A 194 10.27 -14.67 7.14
C GLY A 194 9.64 -16.06 7.00
N GLY A 195 9.94 -16.79 5.93
CA GLY A 195 9.65 -18.23 5.82
C GLY A 195 8.24 -18.63 5.32
N SER A 196 7.17 -18.00 5.76
CA SER A 196 5.79 -18.28 5.28
C SER A 196 5.55 -17.79 3.85
N GLU A 197 6.40 -16.93 3.33
CA GLU A 197 6.28 -16.35 1.99
C GLU A 197 6.54 -17.35 0.85
N HIS A 198 7.21 -18.47 1.12
CA HIS A 198 7.60 -19.41 0.06
C HIS A 198 6.41 -20.01 -0.68
N THR A 199 5.36 -20.40 0.04
CA THR A 199 4.14 -20.96 -0.57
C THR A 199 3.43 -19.93 -1.43
N LEU A 200 3.25 -18.70 -0.92
CA LEU A 200 2.65 -17.60 -1.64
C LEU A 200 3.46 -17.24 -2.90
N LEU A 201 4.78 -17.13 -2.78
CA LEU A 201 5.66 -16.88 -3.92
C LEU A 201 5.59 -17.97 -4.98
N ALA A 202 5.47 -19.24 -4.57
CA ALA A 202 5.30 -20.35 -5.50
C ALA A 202 3.97 -20.23 -6.27
N ARG A 203 2.87 -19.87 -5.59
CA ARG A 203 1.57 -19.58 -6.23
C ARG A 203 1.68 -18.39 -7.19
N MET A 204 2.31 -17.30 -6.77
CA MET A 204 2.51 -16.12 -7.61
C MET A 204 3.32 -16.42 -8.87
N LYS A 205 4.41 -17.19 -8.77
CA LYS A 205 5.23 -17.61 -9.93
C LYS A 205 4.47 -18.47 -10.95
N LYS A 206 3.40 -19.15 -10.53
CA LYS A 206 2.53 -19.91 -11.44
C LYS A 206 1.58 -19.01 -12.23
N ASN A 207 1.09 -17.95 -11.59
CA ASN A 207 0.03 -17.10 -12.14
C ASN A 207 0.57 -15.83 -12.80
N PHE A 208 1.68 -15.27 -12.31
CA PHE A 208 2.27 -14.06 -12.87
C PHE A 208 3.42 -14.35 -13.85
N LYS A 209 3.51 -13.53 -14.89
CA LYS A 209 4.60 -13.59 -15.89
C LYS A 209 5.96 -13.30 -15.25
N SER A 210 6.02 -12.36 -14.32
CA SER A 210 7.21 -12.03 -13.55
C SER A 210 6.86 -11.77 -12.09
N VAL A 211 7.75 -12.19 -11.19
CA VAL A 211 7.65 -11.96 -9.75
C VAL A 211 8.97 -11.35 -9.30
N ARG A 212 8.90 -10.14 -8.73
CA ARG A 212 10.09 -9.37 -8.33
C ARG A 212 9.96 -8.91 -6.89
N HIS A 213 11.06 -8.95 -6.14
CA HIS A 213 11.18 -8.27 -4.86
C HIS A 213 11.87 -6.93 -5.07
N ALA A 214 11.25 -5.87 -4.56
CA ALA A 214 11.80 -4.54 -4.58
C ALA A 214 11.94 -3.98 -3.17
N LYS A 215 12.99 -3.19 -2.99
CA LYS A 215 13.21 -2.40 -1.79
C LYS A 215 13.23 -0.94 -2.24
N PRO A 216 12.23 -0.12 -1.82
CA PRO A 216 12.23 1.30 -2.07
C PRO A 216 13.30 2.00 -1.23
#